data_e9fcc1392759eb00b6f8f0161be928a8
#
_entry.id   e9fcc1392759eb00b6f8f0161be928a8
#
_cell.length_a   1.000
_cell.length_b   1.000
_cell.length_c   1.000
_cell.angle_alpha   90.00
_cell.angle_beta   90.00
_cell.angle_gamma   90.00
#
_symmetry.space_group_name_H-M   'P 1'
#
loop_
_entity.id
_entity.type
_entity.pdbx_description
1 polymer ?
#
loop_
_entity_poly.entity_id
_entity_poly.type
_entity_poly.pdbx_seq_one_letter_code
_entity_poly.pdbx_strand_id
1 'polypeptide(L)'
;MMDILQQQCHLTALGFYKLRRKDGSPAIDGIGGPATRQAIYNFQLAYGIPADGLWGPQTEAKLREVIGKDLKPVKPEAKPTDPEPGIPDWWKKYPDVSRESWRCQCGGRFCNGFPIEPSEGTVALLQRFHDRFGVPIRRHSGIRCDGYNATIPGASPHSKHRLAMAYDFHMDGVSPQELYDFGDEILGDSGGLGLYSWGIHIDDRPVKGRWKG
;
A
#
# COMPACT_ATOMS: atom_id res chain seq x y z
N MET A 1 -4.44 24.15 -4.24
CA MET A 1 -4.93 23.29 -5.34
C MET A 1 -4.71 21.84 -4.91
N MET A 2 -5.72 20.99 -5.06
CA MET A 2 -5.63 19.56 -4.72
C MET A 2 -4.61 18.85 -5.61
N ASP A 3 -3.81 17.92 -5.04
CA ASP A 3 -2.97 17.04 -5.83
C ASP A 3 -3.80 15.99 -6.60
N ILE A 4 -3.16 15.30 -7.55
CA ILE A 4 -3.86 14.36 -8.44
C ILE A 4 -4.48 13.19 -7.66
N LEU A 5 -3.83 12.74 -6.60
CA LEU A 5 -4.35 11.66 -5.77
C LEU A 5 -5.65 12.07 -5.08
N GLN A 6 -5.67 13.28 -4.49
CA GLN A 6 -6.87 13.85 -3.87
C GLN A 6 -8.00 14.02 -4.88
N GLN A 7 -7.68 14.51 -6.10
CA GLN A 7 -8.65 14.63 -7.19
C GLN A 7 -9.28 13.26 -7.53
N GLN A 8 -8.44 12.23 -7.73
CA GLN A 8 -8.91 10.87 -8.03
C GLN A 8 -9.76 10.29 -6.90
N CYS A 9 -9.39 10.49 -5.64
CA CYS A 9 -10.16 10.05 -4.48
C CYS A 9 -11.56 10.69 -4.46
N HIS A 10 -11.63 12.00 -4.61
CA HIS A 10 -12.93 12.72 -4.60
C HIS A 10 -13.80 12.37 -5.80
N LEU A 11 -13.22 12.28 -7.00
CA LEU A 11 -13.94 11.85 -8.19
C LEU A 11 -14.46 10.43 -8.08
N THR A 12 -13.73 9.55 -7.39
CA THR A 12 -14.18 8.18 -7.10
C THR A 12 -15.36 8.18 -6.12
N ALA A 13 -15.27 8.94 -5.04
CA ALA A 13 -16.35 9.06 -4.05
C ALA A 13 -17.65 9.59 -4.66
N LEU A 14 -17.53 10.46 -5.68
CA LEU A 14 -18.66 10.99 -6.44
C LEU A 14 -19.09 10.13 -7.65
N GLY A 15 -18.44 8.97 -7.86
CA GLY A 15 -18.79 8.03 -8.94
C GLY A 15 -18.25 8.38 -10.33
N PHE A 16 -17.40 9.40 -10.48
CA PHE A 16 -16.82 9.81 -11.76
C PHE A 16 -15.54 9.08 -12.12
N TYR A 17 -14.88 8.43 -11.17
CA TYR A 17 -13.64 7.69 -11.39
C TYR A 17 -13.78 6.28 -10.84
N LYS A 18 -13.14 5.29 -11.49
CA LYS A 18 -13.25 3.90 -11.08
C LYS A 18 -12.21 3.57 -10.01
N LEU A 19 -12.56 2.72 -9.05
CA LEU A 19 -11.62 2.20 -8.05
C LEU A 19 -10.55 1.31 -8.67
N ARG A 20 -10.93 0.54 -9.72
CA ARG A 20 -10.03 -0.42 -10.37
C ARG A 20 -10.07 -0.28 -11.89
N ARG A 21 -8.94 -0.57 -12.52
CA ARG A 21 -8.81 -0.72 -13.98
C ARG A 21 -9.37 -2.07 -14.44
N LYS A 22 -9.46 -2.28 -15.76
CA LYS A 22 -9.96 -3.53 -16.35
C LYS A 22 -9.09 -4.75 -16.00
N ASP A 23 -7.80 -4.54 -15.76
CA ASP A 23 -6.81 -5.55 -15.34
C ASP A 23 -6.81 -5.82 -13.83
N GLY A 24 -7.76 -5.22 -13.08
CA GLY A 24 -7.88 -5.36 -11.63
C GLY A 24 -6.93 -4.47 -10.83
N SER A 25 -5.99 -3.76 -11.45
CA SER A 25 -5.09 -2.84 -10.77
C SER A 25 -5.84 -1.61 -10.24
N PRO A 26 -5.34 -0.96 -9.16
CA PRO A 26 -5.93 0.29 -8.66
C PRO A 26 -5.92 1.38 -9.72
N ALA A 27 -7.03 2.10 -9.83
CA ALA A 27 -7.11 3.25 -10.72
C ALA A 27 -6.70 4.56 -10.03
N ILE A 28 -6.81 4.62 -8.70
CA ILE A 28 -6.35 5.74 -7.87
C ILE A 28 -4.85 5.58 -7.66
N ASP A 29 -4.04 6.29 -8.43
CA ASP A 29 -2.58 6.09 -8.51
C ASP A 29 -1.76 7.38 -8.37
N GLY A 30 -2.44 8.53 -8.25
CA GLY A 30 -1.79 9.84 -8.21
C GLY A 30 -1.20 10.29 -9.55
N ILE A 31 -1.51 9.57 -10.65
CA ILE A 31 -0.97 9.87 -11.99
C ILE A 31 -2.08 10.50 -12.85
N GLY A 32 -1.81 11.69 -13.36
CA GLY A 32 -2.72 12.41 -14.28
C GLY A 32 -2.70 11.83 -15.67
N GLY A 33 -3.48 10.77 -15.91
CA GLY A 33 -3.62 10.12 -17.22
C GLY A 33 -4.95 10.42 -17.92
N PRO A 34 -5.17 9.80 -19.11
CA PRO A 34 -6.43 9.97 -19.87
C PRO A 34 -7.66 9.65 -19.05
N ALA A 35 -7.63 8.62 -18.20
CA ALA A 35 -8.76 8.23 -17.35
C ALA A 35 -9.08 9.32 -16.31
N THR A 36 -8.06 9.94 -15.71
CA THR A 36 -8.22 11.05 -14.76
C THR A 36 -8.83 12.25 -15.46
N ARG A 37 -8.34 12.61 -16.65
CA ARG A 37 -8.89 13.71 -17.47
C ARG A 37 -10.36 13.46 -17.83
N GLN A 38 -10.71 12.24 -18.23
CA GLN A 38 -12.09 11.89 -18.56
C GLN A 38 -13.01 12.00 -17.34
N ALA A 39 -12.54 11.60 -16.17
CA ALA A 39 -13.29 11.72 -14.93
C ALA A 39 -13.52 13.19 -14.54
N ILE A 40 -12.50 14.04 -14.69
CA ILE A 40 -12.61 15.49 -14.49
C ILE A 40 -13.63 16.08 -15.48
N TYR A 41 -13.52 15.74 -16.75
CA TYR A 41 -14.45 16.18 -17.79
C TYR A 41 -15.90 15.79 -17.47
N ASN A 42 -16.13 14.55 -17.08
CA ASN A 42 -17.47 14.06 -16.71
C ASN A 42 -18.03 14.79 -15.48
N PHE A 43 -17.18 15.05 -14.47
CA PHE A 43 -17.56 15.88 -13.32
C PHE A 43 -17.95 17.30 -13.74
N GLN A 44 -17.13 17.92 -14.57
CA GLN A 44 -17.40 19.29 -15.08
C GLN A 44 -18.73 19.35 -15.82
N LEU A 45 -19.01 18.40 -16.71
CA LEU A 45 -20.29 18.29 -17.40
C LEU A 45 -21.47 18.12 -16.43
N ALA A 46 -21.36 17.21 -15.48
CA ALA A 46 -22.43 16.89 -14.55
C ALA A 46 -22.82 18.09 -13.67
N TYR A 47 -21.86 18.95 -13.38
CA TYR A 47 -22.08 20.12 -12.52
C TYR A 47 -22.15 21.47 -13.30
N GLY A 48 -22.23 21.43 -14.62
CA GLY A 48 -22.50 22.58 -15.45
C GLY A 48 -21.41 23.66 -15.47
N ILE A 49 -20.13 23.25 -15.29
CA ILE A 49 -18.99 24.14 -15.45
C ILE A 49 -18.24 23.82 -16.76
N PRO A 50 -17.39 24.75 -17.28
CA PRO A 50 -16.64 24.48 -18.51
C PRO A 50 -15.90 23.15 -18.46
N ALA A 51 -16.21 22.23 -19.39
CA ALA A 51 -15.70 20.88 -19.40
C ALA A 51 -14.49 20.79 -20.36
N ASP A 52 -13.30 20.94 -19.82
CA ASP A 52 -12.02 20.85 -20.54
C ASP A 52 -11.16 19.65 -20.10
N GLY A 53 -11.62 18.90 -19.09
CA GLY A 53 -10.88 17.77 -18.51
C GLY A 53 -9.64 18.20 -17.74
N LEU A 54 -9.47 19.48 -17.43
CA LEU A 54 -8.35 20.01 -16.67
C LEU A 54 -8.79 20.40 -15.25
N TRP A 55 -7.95 20.11 -14.28
CA TRP A 55 -8.19 20.49 -12.90
C TRP A 55 -7.77 21.93 -12.66
N GLY A 56 -8.71 22.84 -12.72
CA GLY A 56 -8.50 24.26 -12.49
C GLY A 56 -9.22 24.78 -11.24
N PRO A 57 -9.06 26.09 -10.93
CA PRO A 57 -9.70 26.72 -9.77
C PRO A 57 -11.23 26.57 -9.77
N GLN A 58 -11.87 26.63 -10.94
CA GLN A 58 -13.32 26.47 -11.06
C GLN A 58 -13.76 25.04 -10.73
N THR A 59 -13.02 24.04 -11.21
CA THR A 59 -13.28 22.63 -10.92
C THR A 59 -13.11 22.35 -9.43
N GLU A 60 -12.02 22.87 -8.83
CA GLU A 60 -11.77 22.71 -7.40
C GLU A 60 -12.83 23.42 -6.54
N ALA A 61 -13.23 24.64 -6.90
CA ALA A 61 -14.27 25.38 -6.20
C ALA A 61 -15.62 24.63 -6.27
N LYS A 62 -15.96 24.11 -7.46
CA LYS A 62 -17.19 23.34 -7.64
C LYS A 62 -17.17 22.04 -6.85
N LEU A 63 -16.05 21.33 -6.84
CA LEU A 63 -15.90 20.14 -6.02
C LEU A 63 -16.10 20.45 -4.52
N ARG A 64 -15.47 21.51 -4.02
CA ARG A 64 -15.63 21.94 -2.63
C ARG A 64 -17.07 22.30 -2.29
N GLU A 65 -17.77 22.95 -3.21
CA GLU A 65 -19.21 23.26 -3.08
C GLU A 65 -20.04 21.97 -2.97
N VAL A 66 -19.80 21.00 -3.84
CA VAL A 66 -20.51 19.71 -3.87
C VAL A 66 -20.25 18.92 -2.61
N ILE A 67 -18.98 18.77 -2.25
CA ILE A 67 -18.57 18.06 -1.02
C ILE A 67 -19.09 18.79 0.23
N GLY A 68 -19.08 20.13 0.23
CA GLY A 68 -19.55 20.94 1.36
C GLY A 68 -21.05 20.90 1.60
N LYS A 69 -21.85 20.59 0.58
CA LYS A 69 -23.30 20.43 0.72
C LYS A 69 -23.70 19.04 1.25
N ASP A 70 -22.89 18.04 0.94
CA ASP A 70 -23.13 16.65 1.36
C ASP A 70 -22.40 16.27 2.66
N LEU A 71 -21.40 17.03 3.05
CA LEU A 71 -20.72 16.87 4.32
C LEU A 71 -21.41 17.74 5.41
N LYS A 72 -22.52 17.28 5.99
CA LYS A 72 -22.61 17.38 7.45
C LYS A 72 -21.27 16.83 7.96
N PRO A 73 -20.62 17.46 8.98
CA PRO A 73 -19.42 16.88 9.54
C PRO A 73 -19.78 15.45 9.94
N VAL A 74 -19.46 14.51 9.06
CA VAL A 74 -19.49 13.12 9.41
C VAL A 74 -18.38 13.03 10.43
N LYS A 75 -18.75 12.99 11.71
CA LYS A 75 -17.93 12.37 12.74
C LYS A 75 -17.35 11.16 12.03
N PRO A 76 -16.00 11.00 11.99
CA PRO A 76 -15.43 9.93 11.21
C PRO A 76 -16.22 8.68 11.52
N GLU A 77 -17.12 8.30 10.61
CA GLU A 77 -17.81 7.03 10.72
C GLU A 77 -16.70 6.03 10.76
N ALA A 78 -16.73 5.23 11.80
CA ALA A 78 -15.82 4.10 11.92
C ALA A 78 -15.74 3.48 10.53
N LYS A 79 -14.51 3.47 9.95
CA LYS A 79 -14.16 2.91 8.65
C LYS A 79 -15.15 1.85 8.21
N PRO A 80 -15.41 1.69 6.87
CA PRO A 80 -16.02 0.45 6.42
C PRO A 80 -15.27 -0.67 7.13
N THR A 81 -15.93 -1.29 8.07
CA THR A 81 -15.48 -2.54 8.65
C THR A 81 -15.74 -3.59 7.58
N ASP A 82 -14.90 -3.62 6.52
CA ASP A 82 -14.64 -4.90 5.94
C ASP A 82 -14.16 -5.73 7.13
N PRO A 83 -14.88 -6.80 7.52
CA PRO A 83 -14.42 -7.63 8.62
C PRO A 83 -12.97 -7.98 8.31
N GLU A 84 -12.09 -7.81 9.29
CA GLU A 84 -10.72 -8.30 9.12
C GLU A 84 -10.86 -9.75 8.65
N PRO A 85 -10.19 -10.15 7.55
CA PRO A 85 -10.25 -11.53 7.10
C PRO A 85 -9.94 -12.42 8.30
N GLY A 86 -10.72 -13.48 8.51
CA GLY A 86 -10.50 -14.39 9.63
C GLY A 86 -9.02 -14.81 9.63
N ILE A 87 -8.39 -14.79 10.81
CA ILE A 87 -6.95 -15.11 10.91
C ILE A 87 -6.75 -16.54 10.43
N PRO A 88 -6.00 -16.77 9.34
CA PRO A 88 -5.76 -18.12 8.83
C PRO A 88 -5.04 -19.02 9.86
N ASP A 89 -5.42 -20.28 9.91
CA ASP A 89 -4.82 -21.25 10.86
C ASP A 89 -3.31 -21.47 10.65
N TRP A 90 -2.79 -21.21 9.45
CA TRP A 90 -1.37 -21.36 9.15
C TRP A 90 -0.46 -20.42 9.96
N TRP A 91 -0.98 -19.30 10.53
CA TRP A 91 -0.22 -18.43 11.44
C TRP A 91 0.35 -19.19 12.66
N LYS A 92 -0.32 -20.25 13.09
CA LYS A 92 0.15 -21.11 14.21
C LYS A 92 1.49 -21.81 13.93
N LYS A 93 1.88 -21.91 12.65
CA LYS A 93 3.17 -22.49 12.23
C LYS A 93 4.37 -21.55 12.48
N TYR A 94 4.11 -20.25 12.69
CA TYR A 94 5.11 -19.20 12.72
C TYR A 94 4.99 -18.38 14.02
N PRO A 95 5.29 -18.99 15.19
CA PRO A 95 4.98 -18.39 16.50
C PRO A 95 5.79 -17.12 16.80
N ASP A 96 6.94 -16.94 16.16
CA ASP A 96 7.85 -15.82 16.42
C ASP A 96 7.62 -14.64 15.47
N VAL A 97 6.70 -14.78 14.50
CA VAL A 97 6.31 -13.73 13.57
C VAL A 97 4.92 -13.21 13.93
N SER A 98 4.85 -12.03 14.51
CA SER A 98 3.57 -11.42 14.90
C SER A 98 2.78 -10.94 13.66
N ARG A 99 1.53 -11.41 13.50
CA ARG A 99 0.60 -10.90 12.47
C ARG A 99 0.42 -9.38 12.60
N GLU A 100 0.30 -8.87 13.82
CA GLU A 100 0.12 -7.44 14.06
C GLU A 100 1.30 -6.60 13.56
N SER A 101 2.50 -7.16 13.49
CA SER A 101 3.65 -6.48 12.92
C SER A 101 3.50 -6.17 11.42
N TRP A 102 2.59 -6.82 10.72
CA TRP A 102 2.29 -6.60 9.31
C TRP A 102 1.31 -5.45 9.05
N ARG A 103 0.58 -5.02 10.08
CA ARG A 103 -0.46 -3.99 9.94
C ARG A 103 0.03 -2.78 9.15
N CYS A 104 -0.79 -2.33 8.19
CA CYS A 104 -0.51 -1.12 7.40
C CYS A 104 -0.35 0.09 8.31
N GLN A 105 0.71 0.86 8.06
CA GLN A 105 1.07 2.04 8.86
C GLN A 105 0.30 3.32 8.47
N CYS A 106 -0.78 3.22 7.69
CA CYS A 106 -1.59 4.39 7.32
C CYS A 106 -2.33 5.04 8.50
N GLY A 107 -2.26 4.46 9.71
CA GLY A 107 -2.94 4.96 10.90
C GLY A 107 -4.45 5.00 10.75
N GLY A 108 -4.97 4.18 9.84
CA GLY A 108 -6.38 4.12 9.58
C GLY A 108 -6.91 5.14 8.59
N ARG A 109 -6.04 5.94 7.94
CA ARG A 109 -6.50 6.92 6.94
C ARG A 109 -7.05 6.30 5.67
N PHE A 110 -6.55 5.13 5.26
CA PHE A 110 -6.86 4.54 3.95
C PHE A 110 -7.37 3.09 4.05
N CYS A 111 -7.14 2.39 5.16
CA CYS A 111 -7.61 1.02 5.37
C CYS A 111 -7.72 0.69 6.87
N ASN A 112 -8.31 -0.47 7.20
CA ASN A 112 -8.45 -0.99 8.57
C ASN A 112 -7.14 -1.56 9.17
N GLY A 113 -6.05 -1.59 8.40
CA GLY A 113 -4.76 -2.16 8.79
C GLY A 113 -4.42 -3.44 8.04
N PHE A 114 -5.39 -4.27 7.70
CA PHE A 114 -5.23 -5.52 6.95
C PHE A 114 -6.14 -5.55 5.71
N PRO A 115 -5.86 -4.73 4.66
CA PRO A 115 -6.65 -4.75 3.43
C PRO A 115 -6.51 -6.07 2.66
N ILE A 116 -5.46 -6.82 2.96
CA ILE A 116 -5.14 -8.14 2.43
C ILE A 116 -4.31 -8.88 3.48
N GLU A 117 -4.46 -10.20 3.59
CA GLU A 117 -3.65 -11.03 4.49
C GLU A 117 -2.21 -11.16 3.97
N PRO A 118 -1.20 -11.15 4.86
CA PRO A 118 0.19 -11.43 4.48
C PRO A 118 0.35 -12.74 3.73
N SER A 119 1.29 -12.78 2.78
CA SER A 119 1.69 -14.03 2.13
C SER A 119 2.31 -14.99 3.15
N GLU A 120 1.81 -16.22 3.23
CA GLU A 120 2.40 -17.28 4.06
C GLU A 120 3.88 -17.50 3.71
N GLY A 121 4.24 -17.39 2.41
CA GLY A 121 5.63 -17.53 1.95
C GLY A 121 6.57 -16.52 2.60
N THR A 122 6.20 -15.23 2.61
CA THR A 122 7.03 -14.22 3.25
C THR A 122 7.06 -14.37 4.78
N VAL A 123 5.95 -14.76 5.41
CA VAL A 123 5.90 -15.05 6.85
C VAL A 123 6.84 -16.21 7.21
N ALA A 124 6.85 -17.27 6.41
CA ALA A 124 7.77 -18.41 6.57
C ALA A 124 9.24 -17.99 6.43
N LEU A 125 9.56 -17.08 5.52
CA LEU A 125 10.91 -16.53 5.39
C LEU A 125 11.32 -15.79 6.68
N LEU A 126 10.44 -14.94 7.23
CA LEU A 126 10.71 -14.23 8.48
C LEU A 126 10.94 -15.18 9.65
N GLN A 127 10.16 -16.27 9.76
CA GLN A 127 10.39 -17.29 10.80
C GLN A 127 11.79 -17.88 10.66
N ARG A 128 12.27 -18.18 9.44
CA ARG A 128 13.64 -18.68 9.23
C ARG A 128 14.71 -17.70 9.69
N PHE A 129 14.50 -16.38 9.53
CA PHE A 129 15.40 -15.38 10.11
C PHE A 129 15.41 -15.44 11.64
N HIS A 130 14.23 -15.53 12.26
CA HIS A 130 14.15 -15.68 13.71
C HIS A 130 14.85 -16.95 14.19
N ASP A 131 14.61 -18.08 13.55
CA ASP A 131 15.22 -19.38 13.89
C ASP A 131 16.76 -19.34 13.75
N ARG A 132 17.27 -18.60 12.76
CA ARG A 132 18.71 -18.48 12.49
C ARG A 132 19.44 -17.60 13.49
N PHE A 133 18.86 -16.46 13.84
CA PHE A 133 19.54 -15.42 14.63
C PHE A 133 19.08 -15.36 16.09
N GLY A 134 17.94 -15.91 16.44
CA GLY A 134 17.42 -15.99 17.80
C GLY A 134 17.06 -14.64 18.43
N VAL A 135 16.93 -13.57 17.63
CA VAL A 135 16.58 -12.23 18.12
C VAL A 135 15.33 -11.70 17.41
N PRO A 136 14.55 -10.81 18.06
CA PRO A 136 13.30 -10.30 17.49
C PRO A 136 13.50 -9.53 16.19
N ILE A 137 12.58 -9.75 15.26
CA ILE A 137 12.48 -8.99 14.01
C ILE A 137 11.90 -7.60 14.30
N ARG A 138 12.62 -6.55 13.92
CA ARG A 138 12.25 -5.15 14.06
C ARG A 138 11.73 -4.61 12.75
N ARG A 139 10.42 -4.44 12.66
CA ARG A 139 9.74 -3.96 11.45
C ARG A 139 10.09 -2.51 11.09
N HIS A 140 10.37 -2.27 9.82
CA HIS A 140 10.31 -0.96 9.19
C HIS A 140 9.01 -0.80 8.39
N SER A 141 8.63 -1.81 7.57
CA SER A 141 7.40 -1.78 6.78
C SER A 141 6.85 -3.18 6.56
N GLY A 142 5.54 -3.35 6.73
CA GLY A 142 4.79 -4.55 6.35
C GLY A 142 3.84 -4.24 5.20
N ILE A 143 2.53 -4.50 5.38
CA ILE A 143 1.50 -4.17 4.39
C ILE A 143 1.46 -2.67 4.13
N ARG A 144 1.32 -2.31 2.85
CA ARG A 144 1.01 -0.95 2.41
C ARG A 144 -0.27 -0.96 1.58
N CYS A 145 -1.37 -0.40 2.09
CA CYS A 145 -2.51 -0.16 1.24
C CYS A 145 -2.18 0.85 0.15
N ASP A 146 -2.94 0.85 -0.94
CA ASP A 146 -2.68 1.71 -2.11
C ASP A 146 -2.58 3.18 -1.74
N GLY A 147 -3.52 3.67 -0.92
CA GLY A 147 -3.51 5.06 -0.46
C GLY A 147 -2.25 5.41 0.36
N TYR A 148 -1.80 4.51 1.24
CA TYR A 148 -0.57 4.75 2.00
C TYR A 148 0.67 4.68 1.11
N ASN A 149 0.76 3.69 0.22
CA ASN A 149 1.89 3.56 -0.70
C ASN A 149 2.07 4.80 -1.57
N ALA A 150 0.97 5.41 -2.01
CA ALA A 150 0.99 6.65 -2.80
C ALA A 150 1.51 7.88 -2.02
N THR A 151 1.52 7.84 -0.68
CA THR A 151 2.07 8.95 0.14
C THR A 151 3.56 8.82 0.42
N ILE A 152 4.18 7.67 0.08
CA ILE A 152 5.60 7.41 0.36
C ILE A 152 6.43 7.90 -0.82
N PRO A 153 7.32 8.90 -0.64
CA PRO A 153 8.17 9.39 -1.72
C PRO A 153 9.02 8.27 -2.34
N GLY A 154 9.00 8.15 -3.67
CA GLY A 154 9.78 7.14 -4.39
C GLY A 154 9.22 5.71 -4.32
N ALA A 155 8.10 5.47 -3.64
CA ALA A 155 7.50 4.15 -3.59
C ALA A 155 7.00 3.72 -4.98
N SER A 156 7.40 2.52 -5.40
CA SER A 156 6.92 1.92 -6.65
C SER A 156 5.41 1.68 -6.62
N PRO A 157 4.67 1.99 -7.69
CA PRO A 157 3.27 1.59 -7.82
C PRO A 157 3.09 0.06 -7.93
N HIS A 158 4.18 -0.68 -8.18
CA HIS A 158 4.22 -2.14 -8.24
C HIS A 158 4.87 -2.77 -7.00
N SER A 159 4.97 -2.01 -5.90
CA SER A 159 5.57 -2.48 -4.65
C SER A 159 4.92 -3.76 -4.14
N LYS A 160 5.72 -4.75 -3.73
CA LYS A 160 5.25 -6.02 -3.17
C LYS A 160 4.59 -5.86 -1.80
N HIS A 161 4.86 -4.78 -1.08
CA HIS A 161 4.13 -4.41 0.13
C HIS A 161 2.63 -4.19 -0.10
N ARG A 162 2.23 -3.73 -1.30
CA ARG A 162 0.83 -3.55 -1.69
C ARG A 162 0.09 -4.87 -1.88
N LEU A 163 0.83 -5.93 -2.15
CA LEU A 163 0.32 -7.30 -2.29
C LEU A 163 0.46 -8.11 -1.00
N ALA A 164 0.90 -7.47 0.10
CA ALA A 164 1.25 -8.11 1.36
C ALA A 164 2.26 -9.28 1.21
N MET A 165 3.13 -9.19 0.20
CA MET A 165 4.17 -10.16 -0.12
C MET A 165 5.57 -9.70 0.30
N ALA A 166 5.71 -8.55 0.97
CA ALA A 166 7.01 -7.97 1.29
C ALA A 166 7.07 -7.45 2.72
N TYR A 167 8.29 -7.50 3.27
CA TYR A 167 8.58 -7.01 4.60
C TYR A 167 9.95 -6.35 4.66
N ASP A 168 10.01 -5.16 5.26
CA ASP A 168 11.23 -4.42 5.51
C ASP A 168 11.56 -4.51 7.00
N PHE A 169 12.79 -4.92 7.36
CA PHE A 169 13.16 -5.12 8.77
C PHE A 169 14.67 -5.05 9.02
N HIS A 170 14.99 -4.95 10.30
CA HIS A 170 16.33 -5.27 10.85
C HIS A 170 16.19 -6.18 12.06
N MET A 171 17.32 -6.66 12.56
CA MET A 171 17.41 -7.45 13.81
C MET A 171 18.52 -6.89 14.68
N ASP A 172 18.24 -6.68 15.97
CA ASP A 172 19.19 -6.07 16.89
C ASP A 172 20.47 -6.90 17.01
N GLY A 173 21.63 -6.27 16.80
CA GLY A 173 22.93 -6.95 16.87
C GLY A 173 23.32 -7.77 15.64
N VAL A 174 22.49 -7.82 14.60
CA VAL A 174 22.79 -8.47 13.32
C VAL A 174 22.97 -7.40 12.25
N SER A 175 24.10 -7.42 11.54
CA SER A 175 24.35 -6.43 10.49
C SER A 175 23.42 -6.63 9.29
N PRO A 176 23.07 -5.56 8.55
CA PRO A 176 22.29 -5.68 7.32
C PRO A 176 22.91 -6.64 6.30
N GLN A 177 24.24 -6.69 6.23
CA GLN A 177 24.92 -7.61 5.32
C GLN A 177 24.73 -9.08 5.72
N GLU A 178 24.81 -9.42 7.01
CA GLU A 178 24.54 -10.78 7.49
C GLU A 178 23.10 -11.20 7.22
N LEU A 179 22.13 -10.29 7.41
CA LEU A 179 20.74 -10.53 7.06
C LEU A 179 20.59 -10.75 5.55
N TYR A 180 21.26 -9.94 4.73
CA TYR A 180 21.21 -10.08 3.28
C TYR A 180 21.81 -11.41 2.80
N ASP A 181 22.98 -11.80 3.31
CA ASP A 181 23.66 -13.03 2.90
C ASP A 181 22.82 -14.25 3.24
N PHE A 182 22.23 -14.29 4.44
CA PHE A 182 21.29 -15.35 4.81
C PHE A 182 20.01 -15.30 3.97
N GLY A 183 19.48 -14.12 3.70
CA GLY A 183 18.33 -13.94 2.80
C GLY A 183 18.58 -14.46 1.39
N ASP A 184 19.76 -14.20 0.82
CA ASP A 184 20.14 -14.71 -0.50
C ASP A 184 20.26 -16.23 -0.52
N GLU A 185 20.86 -16.82 0.52
CA GLU A 185 20.96 -18.27 0.69
C GLU A 185 19.58 -18.92 0.69
N ILE A 186 18.64 -18.42 1.50
CA ILE A 186 17.32 -19.06 1.66
C ILE A 186 16.34 -18.84 0.51
N LEU A 187 16.52 -17.75 -0.26
CA LEU A 187 15.71 -17.44 -1.43
C LEU A 187 16.22 -18.13 -2.70
N GLY A 188 17.51 -18.40 -2.81
CA GLY A 188 18.10 -19.02 -3.99
C GLY A 188 17.79 -18.26 -5.27
N ASP A 189 17.14 -18.92 -6.23
CA ASP A 189 16.80 -18.34 -7.55
C ASP A 189 15.42 -17.69 -7.61
N SER A 190 14.78 -17.45 -6.48
CA SER A 190 13.50 -16.75 -6.37
C SER A 190 13.58 -15.59 -5.38
N GLY A 191 12.45 -14.96 -5.13
CA GLY A 191 12.28 -13.90 -4.15
C GLY A 191 12.98 -12.58 -4.46
N GLY A 192 12.50 -11.53 -3.85
CA GLY A 192 13.11 -10.22 -3.86
C GLY A 192 13.89 -9.96 -2.59
N LEU A 193 15.12 -9.42 -2.71
CA LEU A 193 15.96 -9.08 -1.57
C LEU A 193 16.70 -7.77 -1.85
N GLY A 194 16.50 -6.81 -0.97
CA GLY A 194 17.16 -5.49 -1.00
C GLY A 194 18.01 -5.27 0.23
N LEU A 195 19.26 -4.81 0.02
CA LEU A 195 20.17 -4.40 1.08
C LEU A 195 20.13 -2.89 1.26
N TYR A 196 19.93 -2.45 2.51
CA TYR A 196 19.94 -1.04 2.89
C TYR A 196 20.83 -0.82 4.12
N SER A 197 21.24 0.41 4.37
CA SER A 197 22.05 0.75 5.56
C SER A 197 21.35 0.46 6.89
N TRP A 198 20.03 0.43 6.90
CA TRP A 198 19.20 0.21 8.08
C TRP A 198 18.69 -1.25 8.23
N GLY A 199 18.86 -2.13 7.26
CA GLY A 199 18.32 -3.49 7.28
C GLY A 199 18.10 -4.04 5.88
N ILE A 200 17.10 -4.90 5.71
CA ILE A 200 16.79 -5.53 4.43
C ILE A 200 15.31 -5.43 4.07
N HIS A 201 15.04 -5.49 2.78
CA HIS A 201 13.74 -5.85 2.20
C HIS A 201 13.75 -7.31 1.81
N ILE A 202 12.65 -8.04 2.06
CA ILE A 202 12.45 -9.39 1.56
C ILE A 202 11.03 -9.57 1.02
N ASP A 203 10.88 -10.34 -0.07
CA ASP A 203 9.58 -10.74 -0.61
C ASP A 203 9.65 -12.12 -1.29
N ASP A 204 8.51 -12.79 -1.38
CA ASP A 204 8.38 -14.14 -1.92
C ASP A 204 7.95 -14.19 -3.41
N ARG A 205 8.32 -13.16 -4.20
CA ARG A 205 8.07 -13.19 -5.65
C ARG A 205 8.69 -14.43 -6.32
N PRO A 206 8.09 -14.95 -7.40
CA PRO A 206 8.61 -16.17 -8.05
C PRO A 206 9.92 -15.96 -8.80
N VAL A 207 10.29 -14.72 -9.12
CA VAL A 207 11.47 -14.38 -9.92
C VAL A 207 12.52 -13.71 -9.02
N LYS A 208 13.78 -14.12 -9.15
CA LYS A 208 14.91 -13.55 -8.42
C LYS A 208 15.05 -12.03 -8.66
N GLY A 209 15.09 -11.28 -7.59
CA GLY A 209 15.40 -9.84 -7.59
C GLY A 209 16.39 -9.52 -6.47
N ARG A 210 17.49 -8.87 -6.80
CA ARG A 210 18.53 -8.44 -5.86
C ARG A 210 18.92 -7.00 -6.15
N TRP A 211 18.98 -6.17 -5.09
CA TRP A 211 19.40 -4.77 -5.25
C TRP A 211 20.03 -4.24 -3.97
N LYS A 212 20.71 -3.10 -4.10
CA LYS A 212 21.27 -2.33 -2.99
C LYS A 212 20.74 -0.90 -3.10
N GLY A 213 20.27 -0.33 -1.97
CA GLY A 213 19.72 1.00 -1.85
C GLY A 213 20.54 1.88 -0.90
#